data_dd3c41b4150777b91aed11427bc6fd1e
#
_entry.id   dd3c41b4150777b91aed11427bc6fd1e
#
_cell.length_a   1.000
_cell.length_b   1.000
_cell.length_c   1.000
_cell.angle_alpha   90.00
_cell.angle_beta   90.00
_cell.angle_gamma   90.00
#
_symmetry.space_group_name_H-M   'P 1'
#
loop_
_entity.id
_entity.type
_entity.pdbx_description
1 polymer ?
#
loop_
_entity_poly.entity_id
_entity_poly.type
_entity_poly.pdbx_seq_one_letter_code
_entity_poly.pdbx_strand_id
1 'polypeptide(L)'
;MYGLGFFSRLNLQNDFYIDATVKGGKSRTKSDDSNGVNYKLSTPYYGTSLGIGRKFEMGKFSLDSGANFAFSYVGSDEALLLGHETKFKSVKSSRAKIYSKLIYDAEKLHPYLKASYEYKFDSKSRIVAIQENEEISLNSKGGSAGAELGLKYTPTYATQINASLGQTVGKKDETSARLEFAYKF
;
A
#
# COMPACT_ATOMS: atom_id res chain seq x y z
N MET A 1 3.80 14.59 1.61
CA MET A 1 2.96 14.00 0.54
C MET A 1 1.58 14.60 0.64
N TYR A 2 0.96 14.98 -0.48
CA TYR A 2 -0.44 15.40 -0.57
C TYR A 2 -1.04 14.87 -1.87
N GLY A 3 -2.33 14.54 -1.84
CA GLY A 3 -3.02 14.00 -3.00
C GLY A 3 -4.48 13.72 -2.70
N LEU A 4 -5.18 13.31 -3.74
CA LEU A 4 -6.57 12.91 -3.70
C LEU A 4 -6.70 11.47 -4.21
N GLY A 5 -7.72 10.78 -3.75
CA GLY A 5 -8.06 9.46 -4.23
C GLY A 5 -9.54 9.19 -4.13
N PHE A 6 -10.02 8.37 -5.05
CA PHE A 6 -11.38 7.86 -5.07
C PHE A 6 -11.33 6.35 -4.89
N PHE A 7 -12.19 5.87 -4.03
CA PHE A 7 -12.43 4.44 -3.81
C PHE A 7 -13.90 4.16 -4.10
N SER A 8 -14.16 3.07 -4.78
CA SER A 8 -15.51 2.57 -5.04
C SER A 8 -15.56 1.08 -4.77
N ARG A 9 -16.62 0.63 -4.11
CA ARG A 9 -16.96 -0.79 -3.95
C ARG A 9 -18.34 -1.04 -4.55
N LEU A 10 -18.40 -1.99 -5.47
CA LEU A 10 -19.63 -2.52 -6.04
C LEU A 10 -19.89 -3.88 -5.41
N ASN A 11 -20.98 -4.00 -4.63
CA ASN A 11 -21.42 -5.27 -4.09
C ASN A 11 -22.30 -5.98 -5.13
N LEU A 12 -21.97 -7.22 -5.40
CA LEU A 12 -22.64 -8.10 -6.35
C LEU A 12 -23.50 -9.13 -5.60
N GLN A 13 -24.23 -9.96 -6.36
CA GLN A 13 -24.94 -11.10 -5.79
C GLN A 13 -23.97 -12.14 -5.20
N ASN A 14 -24.45 -12.98 -4.29
CA ASN A 14 -23.71 -14.07 -3.64
C ASN A 14 -22.45 -13.57 -2.89
N ASP A 15 -22.53 -12.39 -2.25
CA ASP A 15 -21.49 -11.80 -1.39
C ASP A 15 -20.17 -11.48 -2.12
N PHE A 16 -20.19 -11.45 -3.45
CA PHE A 16 -19.07 -10.94 -4.23
C PHE A 16 -19.03 -9.41 -4.20
N TYR A 17 -17.84 -8.85 -4.34
CA TYR A 17 -17.65 -7.42 -4.53
C TYR A 17 -16.48 -7.13 -5.46
N ILE A 18 -16.53 -5.96 -6.09
CA ILE A 18 -15.47 -5.40 -6.91
C ILE A 18 -15.04 -4.08 -6.28
N ASP A 19 -13.75 -3.93 -6.07
CA ASP A 19 -13.13 -2.70 -5.58
C ASP A 19 -12.36 -2.01 -6.68
N ALA A 20 -12.51 -0.70 -6.79
CA ALA A 20 -11.72 0.14 -7.67
C ALA A 20 -11.15 1.33 -6.90
N THR A 21 -9.88 1.65 -7.15
CA THR A 21 -9.22 2.81 -6.54
C THR A 21 -8.44 3.57 -7.62
N VAL A 22 -8.55 4.88 -7.59
CA VAL A 22 -7.69 5.80 -8.36
C VAL A 22 -7.17 6.85 -7.40
N LYS A 23 -5.88 7.13 -7.43
CA LYS A 23 -5.24 8.16 -6.60
C LYS A 23 -4.13 8.87 -7.34
N GLY A 24 -3.92 10.13 -6.98
CA GLY A 24 -2.84 10.92 -7.54
C GLY A 24 -2.47 12.09 -6.65
N GLY A 25 -1.27 12.63 -6.84
CA GLY A 25 -0.79 13.74 -6.04
C GLY A 25 0.69 14.02 -6.22
N LYS A 26 1.27 14.70 -5.25
CA LYS A 26 2.71 15.00 -5.18
C LYS A 26 3.31 14.45 -3.89
N SER A 27 4.43 13.76 -4.03
CA SER A 27 5.29 13.38 -2.92
C SER A 27 6.41 14.39 -2.78
N ARG A 28 6.65 14.85 -1.56
CA ARG A 28 7.81 15.67 -1.22
C ARG A 28 8.68 14.89 -0.25
N THR A 29 9.90 14.63 -0.67
CA THR A 29 10.91 13.99 0.17
C THR A 29 12.01 15.01 0.43
N LYS A 30 12.37 15.19 1.69
CA LYS A 30 13.56 15.93 2.08
C LYS A 30 14.46 14.94 2.79
N SER A 31 15.72 14.93 2.45
CA SER A 31 16.77 14.27 3.22
C SER A 31 17.71 15.35 3.76
N ASP A 32 18.00 15.23 5.03
CA ASP A 32 18.91 16.11 5.75
C ASP A 32 19.77 15.16 6.60
N ASP A 33 20.90 14.74 6.03
CA ASP A 33 21.78 13.76 6.66
C ASP A 33 22.95 14.49 7.34
N SER A 34 23.36 13.99 8.50
CA SER A 34 24.53 14.46 9.25
C SER A 34 25.83 14.44 8.44
N ASN A 35 25.87 13.71 7.33
CA ASN A 35 27.00 13.65 6.39
C ASN A 35 26.95 14.74 5.29
N GLY A 36 26.04 15.71 5.42
CA GLY A 36 25.94 16.85 4.48
C GLY A 36 25.16 16.56 3.20
N VAL A 37 24.46 15.42 3.11
CA VAL A 37 23.61 15.08 1.97
C VAL A 37 22.23 15.71 2.15
N ASN A 38 22.07 16.93 1.63
CA ASN A 38 20.82 17.65 1.68
C ASN A 38 20.16 17.65 0.29
N TYR A 39 18.98 17.05 0.16
CA TYR A 39 18.23 17.14 -1.07
C TYR A 39 16.71 17.21 -0.85
N LYS A 40 16.02 17.74 -1.83
CA LYS A 40 14.57 17.85 -1.84
C LYS A 40 14.04 17.38 -3.18
N LEU A 41 13.18 16.36 -3.12
CA LEU A 41 12.48 15.83 -4.28
C LEU A 41 11.00 16.18 -4.22
N SER A 42 10.39 16.49 -5.37
CA SER A 42 8.97 16.78 -5.49
C SER A 42 8.40 16.09 -6.72
N THR A 43 8.01 14.83 -6.57
CA THR A 43 7.58 13.96 -7.65
C THR A 43 6.06 13.81 -7.70
N PRO A 44 5.42 13.88 -8.89
CA PRO A 44 4.04 13.48 -9.06
C PRO A 44 3.93 11.95 -8.90
N TYR A 45 2.80 11.49 -8.34
CA TYR A 45 2.49 10.07 -8.31
C TYR A 45 1.05 9.80 -8.73
N TYR A 46 0.84 8.67 -9.37
CA TYR A 46 -0.48 8.14 -9.76
C TYR A 46 -0.56 6.67 -9.36
N GLY A 47 -1.74 6.23 -9.00
CA GLY A 47 -1.98 4.85 -8.69
C GLY A 47 -3.41 4.46 -9.02
N THR A 48 -3.59 3.24 -9.50
CA THR A 48 -4.89 2.63 -9.71
C THR A 48 -4.86 1.20 -9.21
N SER A 49 -6.00 0.71 -8.73
CA SER A 49 -6.15 -0.69 -8.39
C SER A 49 -7.55 -1.19 -8.70
N LEU A 50 -7.61 -2.47 -9.03
CA LEU A 50 -8.85 -3.21 -9.22
C LEU A 50 -8.77 -4.50 -8.41
N GLY A 51 -9.82 -4.77 -7.65
CA GLY A 51 -9.91 -5.96 -6.81
C GLY A 51 -11.24 -6.66 -6.99
N ILE A 52 -11.25 -7.96 -6.71
CA ILE A 52 -12.44 -8.78 -6.58
C ILE A 52 -12.31 -9.58 -5.29
N GLY A 53 -13.41 -9.74 -4.58
CA GLY A 53 -13.46 -10.54 -3.36
C GLY A 53 -14.82 -11.11 -3.10
N ARG A 54 -14.86 -12.01 -2.12
CA ARG A 54 -16.09 -12.60 -1.62
C ARG A 54 -16.03 -12.75 -0.11
N LYS A 55 -17.14 -12.44 0.55
CA LYS A 55 -17.32 -12.64 1.99
C LYS A 55 -18.19 -13.87 2.23
N PHE A 56 -17.69 -14.83 2.97
CA PHE A 56 -18.42 -16.03 3.39
C PHE A 56 -18.82 -15.86 4.85
N GLU A 57 -20.09 -15.98 5.16
CA GLU A 57 -20.61 -15.94 6.53
C GLU A 57 -20.79 -17.35 7.08
N MET A 58 -20.21 -17.62 8.26
CA MET A 58 -20.20 -18.95 8.90
C MET A 58 -20.55 -18.79 10.39
N GLY A 59 -21.81 -18.51 10.68
CA GLY A 59 -22.27 -18.21 12.03
C GLY A 59 -21.63 -16.96 12.64
N LYS A 60 -20.83 -17.13 13.69
CA LYS A 60 -20.06 -16.04 14.32
C LYS A 60 -18.74 -15.72 13.61
N PHE A 61 -18.40 -16.43 12.56
CA PHE A 61 -17.20 -16.17 11.77
C PHE A 61 -17.57 -15.66 10.38
N SER A 62 -16.74 -14.80 9.85
CA SER A 62 -16.80 -14.43 8.44
C SER A 62 -15.41 -14.49 7.82
N LEU A 63 -15.35 -15.04 6.61
CA LEU A 63 -14.11 -15.15 5.83
C LEU A 63 -14.21 -14.22 4.63
N ASP A 64 -13.38 -13.18 4.60
CA ASP A 64 -13.27 -12.24 3.48
C ASP A 64 -11.99 -12.57 2.69
N SER A 65 -12.17 -13.07 1.48
CA SER A 65 -11.05 -13.47 0.61
C SER A 65 -11.13 -12.75 -0.72
N GLY A 66 -9.97 -12.36 -1.26
CA GLY A 66 -9.95 -11.63 -2.51
C GLY A 66 -8.59 -11.53 -3.17
N ALA A 67 -8.62 -10.97 -4.37
CA ALA A 67 -7.46 -10.66 -5.17
C ALA A 67 -7.51 -9.18 -5.59
N ASN A 68 -6.37 -8.54 -5.66
CA ASN A 68 -6.22 -7.15 -6.08
C ASN A 68 -5.03 -7.03 -7.03
N PHE A 69 -5.23 -6.30 -8.12
CA PHE A 69 -4.15 -5.85 -8.99
C PHE A 69 -3.99 -4.34 -8.87
N ALA A 70 -2.77 -3.87 -8.69
CA ALA A 70 -2.48 -2.45 -8.55
C ALA A 70 -1.34 -2.03 -9.47
N PHE A 71 -1.50 -0.86 -10.04
CA PHE A 71 -0.48 -0.16 -10.80
C PHE A 71 -0.15 1.16 -10.11
N SER A 72 1.12 1.54 -10.09
CA SER A 72 1.56 2.83 -9.59
C SER A 72 2.68 3.39 -10.45
N TYR A 73 2.68 4.71 -10.57
CA TYR A 73 3.68 5.51 -11.26
C TYR A 73 4.15 6.63 -10.35
N VAL A 74 5.45 6.80 -10.26
CA VAL A 74 6.10 7.95 -9.59
C VAL A 74 6.95 8.64 -10.64
N GLY A 75 6.76 9.94 -10.80
CA GLY A 75 7.49 10.75 -11.78
C GLY A 75 8.98 10.88 -11.45
N SER A 76 9.74 11.37 -12.42
CA SER A 76 11.15 11.71 -12.25
C SER A 76 11.31 13.05 -11.55
N ASP A 77 12.46 13.25 -10.92
CA ASP A 77 12.91 14.54 -10.38
C ASP A 77 14.44 14.60 -10.39
N GLU A 78 15.00 15.78 -10.20
CA GLU A 78 16.44 16.03 -10.19
C GLU A 78 16.80 16.72 -8.87
N ALA A 79 17.94 16.34 -8.30
CA ALA A 79 18.47 16.95 -7.10
C ALA A 79 19.98 16.98 -7.11
N LEU A 80 20.56 17.95 -6.40
CA LEU A 80 22.00 18.01 -6.12
C LEU A 80 22.31 17.07 -4.96
N LEU A 81 23.12 16.04 -5.20
CA LEU A 81 23.67 15.16 -4.18
C LEU A 81 25.18 15.36 -4.10
N LEU A 82 25.68 15.80 -2.95
CA LEU A 82 27.13 16.07 -2.72
C LEU A 82 27.76 16.98 -3.80
N GLY A 83 26.98 17.93 -4.34
CA GLY A 83 27.44 18.83 -5.40
C GLY A 83 27.31 18.29 -6.83
N HIS A 84 26.85 17.03 -7.01
CA HIS A 84 26.62 16.41 -8.32
C HIS A 84 25.12 16.42 -8.68
N GLU A 85 24.81 16.81 -9.91
CA GLU A 85 23.45 16.73 -10.42
C GLU A 85 23.05 15.27 -10.60
N THR A 86 22.02 14.86 -9.89
CA THR A 86 21.53 13.49 -9.84
C THR A 86 20.07 13.44 -10.29
N LYS A 87 19.79 12.59 -11.28
CA LYS A 87 18.44 12.35 -11.81
C LYS A 87 17.83 11.09 -11.25
N PHE A 88 16.71 11.23 -10.57
CA PHE A 88 15.84 10.13 -10.15
C PHE A 88 14.87 9.85 -11.28
N LYS A 89 15.04 8.72 -11.99
CA LYS A 89 14.14 8.35 -13.08
C LYS A 89 12.76 7.93 -12.56
N SER A 90 11.75 8.06 -13.39
CA SER A 90 10.40 7.62 -13.05
C SER A 90 10.35 6.12 -12.74
N VAL A 91 9.49 5.76 -11.79
CA VAL A 91 9.28 4.38 -11.35
C VAL A 91 7.87 3.95 -11.73
N LYS A 92 7.76 2.83 -12.42
CA LYS A 92 6.50 2.11 -12.65
C LYS A 92 6.52 0.86 -11.79
N SER A 93 5.39 0.54 -11.17
CA SER A 93 5.25 -0.67 -10.38
C SER A 93 3.89 -1.28 -10.62
N SER A 94 3.87 -2.57 -10.93
CA SER A 94 2.65 -3.38 -10.99
C SER A 94 2.75 -4.53 -9.99
N ARG A 95 1.65 -4.81 -9.31
CA ARG A 95 1.60 -5.85 -8.29
C ARG A 95 0.23 -6.52 -8.26
N ALA A 96 0.24 -7.82 -7.97
CA ALA A 96 -0.95 -8.57 -7.61
C ALA A 96 -0.86 -9.00 -6.14
N LYS A 97 -1.97 -8.97 -5.44
CA LYS A 97 -2.10 -9.40 -4.05
C LYS A 97 -3.32 -10.29 -3.91
N ILE A 98 -3.15 -11.41 -3.27
CA ILE A 98 -4.26 -12.24 -2.77
C ILE A 98 -4.28 -12.14 -1.25
N TYR A 99 -5.45 -12.27 -0.66
CA TYR A 99 -5.60 -12.26 0.80
C TYR A 99 -6.79 -13.08 1.25
N SER A 100 -6.74 -13.47 2.51
CA SER A 100 -7.84 -14.08 3.24
C SER A 100 -7.84 -13.52 4.65
N LYS A 101 -9.01 -13.06 5.11
CA LYS A 101 -9.21 -12.42 6.42
C LYS A 101 -10.34 -13.13 7.14
N LEU A 102 -10.00 -13.84 8.22
CA LEU A 102 -10.97 -14.46 9.11
C LEU A 102 -11.34 -13.47 10.20
N ILE A 103 -12.62 -13.21 10.38
CA ILE A 103 -13.17 -12.25 11.33
C ILE A 103 -14.09 -13.03 12.28
N TYR A 104 -13.97 -12.79 13.58
CA TYR A 104 -14.92 -13.26 14.57
C TYR A 104 -15.85 -12.12 14.96
N ASP A 105 -17.15 -12.30 14.76
CA ASP A 105 -18.18 -11.30 15.01
C ASP A 105 -18.74 -11.45 16.44
N ALA A 106 -18.26 -10.61 17.36
CA ALA A 106 -18.71 -10.53 18.75
C ALA A 106 -19.29 -9.13 19.01
N GLU A 107 -20.59 -8.96 18.70
CA GLU A 107 -21.36 -7.72 18.89
C GLU A 107 -20.61 -6.44 18.45
N LYS A 108 -19.82 -5.86 19.37
CA LYS A 108 -19.07 -4.61 19.15
C LYS A 108 -17.59 -4.82 18.85
N LEU A 109 -17.06 -6.01 19.14
CA LEU A 109 -15.66 -6.36 18.98
C LEU A 109 -15.51 -7.41 17.87
N HIS A 110 -14.68 -7.14 16.88
CA HIS A 110 -14.46 -8.02 15.75
C HIS A 110 -12.96 -8.26 15.59
N PRO A 111 -12.36 -9.17 16.39
CA PRO A 111 -10.98 -9.59 16.17
C PRO A 111 -10.84 -10.30 14.83
N TYR A 112 -9.70 -10.14 14.19
CA TYR A 112 -9.44 -10.78 12.90
C TYR A 112 -7.99 -11.20 12.73
N LEU A 113 -7.81 -12.22 11.92
CA LEU A 113 -6.53 -12.66 11.39
C LEU A 113 -6.58 -12.56 9.86
N LYS A 114 -5.55 -11.97 9.27
CA LYS A 114 -5.41 -11.83 7.82
C LYS A 114 -4.08 -12.41 7.36
N ALA A 115 -4.13 -13.26 6.36
CA ALA A 115 -2.98 -13.72 5.60
C ALA A 115 -3.01 -13.10 4.21
N SER A 116 -1.85 -12.82 3.64
CA SER A 116 -1.76 -12.27 2.28
C SER A 116 -0.46 -12.66 1.60
N TYR A 117 -0.50 -12.72 0.28
CA TYR A 117 0.66 -12.84 -0.57
C TYR A 117 0.61 -11.78 -1.66
N GLU A 118 1.70 -11.03 -1.81
CA GLU A 118 1.86 -10.00 -2.83
C GLU A 118 3.04 -10.34 -3.73
N TYR A 119 2.85 -10.21 -5.03
CA TYR A 119 3.93 -10.33 -6.01
C TYR A 119 4.05 -9.05 -6.82
N LYS A 120 5.25 -8.47 -6.86
CA LYS A 120 5.60 -7.32 -7.70
C LYS A 120 6.20 -7.82 -9.00
N PHE A 121 5.57 -7.48 -10.12
CA PHE A 121 6.01 -7.88 -11.46
C PHE A 121 7.08 -6.96 -12.01
N ASP A 122 6.95 -5.65 -11.76
CA ASP A 122 7.89 -4.63 -12.19
C ASP A 122 8.01 -3.56 -11.11
N SER A 123 9.23 -3.20 -10.78
CA SER A 123 9.55 -2.11 -9.86
C SER A 123 11.04 -1.81 -9.97
N LYS A 124 11.43 -1.21 -11.10
CA LYS A 124 12.81 -0.76 -11.31
C LYS A 124 12.90 0.71 -10.95
N SER A 125 13.70 1.03 -9.95
CA SER A 125 14.11 2.39 -9.63
C SER A 125 15.51 2.63 -10.18
N ARG A 126 15.73 3.76 -10.84
CA ARG A 126 17.03 4.12 -11.41
C ARG A 126 17.43 5.51 -10.97
N ILE A 127 18.66 5.62 -10.55
CA ILE A 127 19.33 6.86 -10.16
C ILE A 127 20.51 7.04 -11.11
N VAL A 128 20.62 8.20 -11.74
CA VAL A 128 21.69 8.53 -12.68
C VAL A 128 22.45 9.74 -12.17
N ALA A 129 23.75 9.60 -11.95
CA ALA A 129 24.66 10.71 -11.73
C ALA A 129 24.97 11.33 -13.12
N ILE A 130 24.47 12.54 -13.38
CA ILE A 130 24.49 13.13 -14.74
C ILE A 130 25.91 13.39 -15.20
N GLN A 131 26.79 13.86 -14.33
CA GLN A 131 28.15 14.24 -14.67
C GLN A 131 29.08 13.02 -14.88
N GLU A 132 28.84 11.93 -14.18
CA GLU A 132 29.69 10.74 -14.21
C GLU A 132 29.13 9.65 -15.14
N ASN A 133 27.91 9.85 -15.66
CA ASN A 133 27.18 8.89 -16.49
C ASN A 133 27.03 7.50 -15.82
N GLU A 134 27.05 7.48 -14.48
CA GLU A 134 26.82 6.26 -13.71
C GLU A 134 25.35 6.04 -13.41
N GLU A 135 24.86 4.82 -13.62
CA GLU A 135 23.47 4.43 -13.36
C GLU A 135 23.44 3.36 -12.27
N ILE A 136 22.74 3.63 -11.18
CA ILE A 136 22.41 2.66 -10.14
C ILE A 136 20.96 2.23 -10.35
N SER A 137 20.73 0.94 -10.53
CA SER A 137 19.39 0.38 -10.66
C SER A 137 19.04 -0.54 -9.49
N LEU A 138 17.89 -0.29 -8.86
CA LEU A 138 17.33 -1.13 -7.80
C LEU A 138 16.11 -1.86 -8.35
N ASN A 139 16.11 -3.17 -8.21
CA ASN A 139 14.98 -4.01 -8.64
C ASN A 139 14.27 -4.59 -7.41
N SER A 140 12.99 -4.23 -7.24
CA SER A 140 12.13 -4.73 -6.16
C SER A 140 11.14 -5.80 -6.62
N LYS A 141 11.36 -6.44 -7.78
CA LYS A 141 10.56 -7.58 -8.26
C LYS A 141 10.67 -8.75 -7.29
N GLY A 142 9.54 -9.39 -7.01
CA GLY A 142 9.50 -10.59 -6.17
C GLY A 142 8.26 -10.69 -5.31
N GLY A 143 8.16 -11.80 -4.58
CA GLY A 143 7.04 -12.13 -3.71
C GLY A 143 7.30 -11.76 -2.26
N SER A 144 6.23 -11.45 -1.53
CA SER A 144 6.22 -11.24 -0.08
C SER A 144 4.96 -11.82 0.51
N ALA A 145 5.09 -12.54 1.62
CA ALA A 145 3.96 -13.05 2.40
C ALA A 145 3.75 -12.18 3.64
N GLY A 146 2.50 -11.95 4.01
CA GLY A 146 2.15 -11.14 5.17
C GLY A 146 1.09 -11.77 6.05
N ALA A 147 1.22 -11.56 7.35
CA ALA A 147 0.21 -11.85 8.35
C ALA A 147 -0.14 -10.59 9.12
N GLU A 148 -1.42 -10.41 9.47
CA GLU A 148 -1.91 -9.26 10.24
C GLU A 148 -2.93 -9.75 11.26
N LEU A 149 -2.74 -9.37 12.51
CA LEU A 149 -3.69 -9.54 13.58
C LEU A 149 -4.30 -8.19 13.92
N GLY A 150 -5.62 -8.11 14.03
CA GLY A 150 -6.28 -6.85 14.34
C GLY A 150 -7.56 -7.01 15.12
N LEU A 151 -8.01 -5.87 15.63
CA LEU A 151 -9.25 -5.71 16.38
C LEU A 151 -10.01 -4.52 15.82
N LYS A 152 -11.21 -4.78 15.32
CA LYS A 152 -12.16 -3.75 14.93
C LYS A 152 -13.17 -3.58 16.07
N TYR A 153 -13.34 -2.36 16.54
CA TYR A 153 -14.33 -1.99 17.57
C TYR A 153 -15.37 -1.04 16.99
N THR A 154 -16.64 -1.39 17.12
CA THR A 154 -17.79 -0.62 16.63
C THR A 154 -18.70 -0.24 17.79
N PRO A 155 -18.35 0.83 18.60
CA PRO A 155 -19.14 1.24 19.75
C PRO A 155 -20.55 1.66 19.38
N THR A 156 -20.72 2.26 18.20
CA THR A 156 -22.00 2.67 17.62
C THR A 156 -22.06 2.31 16.15
N TYR A 157 -23.24 2.38 15.53
CA TYR A 157 -23.38 2.16 14.07
C TYR A 157 -22.62 3.20 13.22
N ALA A 158 -22.31 4.36 13.78
CA ALA A 158 -21.61 5.45 13.10
C ALA A 158 -20.09 5.45 13.31
N THR A 159 -19.60 4.81 14.38
CA THR A 159 -18.19 4.90 14.79
C THR A 159 -17.49 3.56 14.67
N GLN A 160 -16.33 3.55 14.07
CA GLN A 160 -15.47 2.39 13.96
C GLN A 160 -14.02 2.74 14.31
N ILE A 161 -13.40 1.92 15.12
CA ILE A 161 -11.97 1.99 15.47
C ILE A 161 -11.35 0.66 15.05
N ASN A 162 -10.24 0.70 14.35
CA ASN A 162 -9.51 -0.50 13.95
C ASN A 162 -8.05 -0.37 14.38
N ALA A 163 -7.56 -1.34 15.13
CA ALA A 163 -6.16 -1.45 15.52
C ALA A 163 -5.59 -2.74 14.97
N SER A 164 -4.39 -2.71 14.38
CA SER A 164 -3.75 -3.92 13.86
C SER A 164 -2.23 -3.87 13.94
N LEU A 165 -1.66 -5.07 14.03
CA LEU A 165 -0.23 -5.35 13.93
C LEU A 165 -0.01 -6.33 12.79
N GLY A 166 1.00 -6.09 11.98
CA GLY A 166 1.29 -6.93 10.82
C GLY A 166 2.79 -7.14 10.63
N GLN A 167 3.11 -8.30 10.08
CA GLN A 167 4.44 -8.68 9.64
C GLN A 167 4.38 -9.12 8.19
N THR A 168 5.31 -8.63 7.38
CA THR A 168 5.52 -9.06 5.99
C THR A 168 6.94 -9.55 5.84
N VAL A 169 7.14 -10.69 5.18
CA VAL A 169 8.45 -11.31 4.94
C VAL A 169 8.62 -11.63 3.46
N GLY A 170 9.87 -11.67 2.99
CA GLY A 170 10.23 -12.00 1.61
C GLY A 170 10.98 -10.86 0.93
N LYS A 171 10.55 -10.44 -0.26
CA LYS A 171 11.20 -9.33 -0.97
C LYS A 171 11.03 -7.99 -0.24
N LYS A 172 10.01 -7.88 0.58
CA LYS A 172 9.76 -6.77 1.50
C LYS A 172 9.65 -7.32 2.91
N ASP A 173 10.57 -6.94 3.79
CA ASP A 173 10.48 -7.22 5.22
C ASP A 173 10.00 -5.96 5.93
N GLU A 174 8.85 -6.07 6.60
CA GLU A 174 8.21 -4.92 7.25
C GLU A 174 7.37 -5.36 8.43
N THR A 175 7.55 -4.69 9.55
CA THR A 175 6.62 -4.72 10.68
C THR A 175 5.76 -3.46 10.63
N SER A 176 4.47 -3.59 10.79
CA SER A 176 3.52 -2.49 10.74
C SER A 176 2.60 -2.48 11.95
N ALA A 177 2.33 -1.30 12.47
CA ALA A 177 1.25 -1.04 13.41
C ALA A 177 0.33 0.02 12.81
N ARG A 178 -0.98 -0.17 12.93
CA ARG A 178 -1.97 0.73 12.36
C ARG A 178 -3.08 0.99 13.37
N LEU A 179 -3.51 2.25 13.45
CA LEU A 179 -4.71 2.68 14.14
C LEU A 179 -5.55 3.52 13.17
N GLU A 180 -6.79 3.15 12.99
CA GLU A 180 -7.72 3.84 12.08
C GLU A 180 -8.99 4.21 12.85
N PHE A 181 -9.50 5.38 12.57
CA PHE A 181 -10.80 5.86 13.06
C PHE A 181 -11.67 6.20 11.86
N ALA A 182 -12.90 5.72 11.85
CA ALA A 182 -13.87 6.04 10.82
C ALA A 182 -15.19 6.48 11.49
N TYR A 183 -15.79 7.51 10.92
CA TYR A 183 -17.11 8.00 11.31
C TYR A 183 -18.00 8.07 10.07
N LYS A 184 -19.21 7.53 10.20
CA LYS A 184 -20.22 7.52 9.13
C LYS A 184 -21.27 8.58 9.46
N PHE A 185 -21.39 9.54 8.57
CA PHE A 185 -22.40 10.59 8.61
C PHE A 185 -23.75 10.10 8.16
#